data_de36ebd555b106ac2f5922964b5ad3dd
#
_entry.id   de36ebd555b106ac2f5922964b5ad3dd
#
_cell.length_a   1.000
_cell.length_b   1.000
_cell.length_c   1.000
_cell.angle_alpha   90.00
_cell.angle_beta   90.00
_cell.angle_gamma   90.00
#
_symmetry.space_group_name_H-M   'P 1'
#
loop_
_entity.id
_entity.type
_entity.pdbx_description
1 polymer ?
#
loop_
_entity_poly.entity_id
_entity_poly.type
_entity_poly.pdbx_seq_one_letter_code
_entity_poly.pdbx_strand_id
1 'polypeptide(L)'
;MILDFNADWRFYKADGSCRTVHLPHDAMLEEPRQENCQNDKDCGYFPGGKYAYEKTFSLSGEHLNEALTFLFEGVYQNAVVYLNGEKIAEHRYGYTEFTADATGKVRAGENTLRVTVDNSLEPNCRWYTGSGIYRPVHMMVKPKDGVRPVKIRTVSIAPAVVEVQTETEYAAVEIWDGAQCVAKGAPGVIEIPQAKLWDAEHPNLYTCVVKTENDEESVPFGIRTLAWSAKTGLCVNGKAVKLRGGCIHHDNGILGACGFADAEERRIRIMKKAGYNAVRCAHNPASRALLDACDRLGMYVMDEAFDGWYTPKTYHDYSRIFAENWQDDLTTMIAKDYSHPSVILYSIGNEVSETAFPQGVETADKLSRFVHALDDTRPVTAGINVLLNVYAQKGIGVYKESGPYKPEPLPPKQPEEKKKESGSTFFNMVTQNLGPLMFYTSKGKKGDAACRDVAEKLDVLGLNYAASRYEDDCKNYPNRLMVGSETIIGELPYNWMQVQKHTALIGDF
;
A
#
# COMPACT_ATOMS: atom_id res chain seq x y z
N MET A 1 16.35 20.76 -3.55
CA MET A 1 17.22 19.96 -2.65
C MET A 1 16.36 19.06 -1.76
N ILE A 2 16.67 17.76 -1.65
CA ILE A 2 16.02 16.83 -0.72
C ILE A 2 17.06 16.44 0.32
N LEU A 3 16.75 16.65 1.58
CA LEU A 3 17.64 16.37 2.69
C LEU A 3 17.09 15.22 3.53
N ASP A 4 17.98 14.27 3.88
CA ASP A 4 17.69 13.26 4.89
C ASP A 4 17.43 13.96 6.25
N PHE A 5 16.24 13.72 6.81
CA PHE A 5 15.83 14.35 8.06
C PHE A 5 15.66 13.35 9.20
N ASN A 6 16.29 12.18 9.11
CA ASN A 6 16.03 11.01 9.96
C ASN A 6 16.88 10.94 11.25
N ALA A 7 18.04 11.59 11.32
CA ALA A 7 18.90 11.53 12.50
C ALA A 7 18.40 12.41 13.66
N ASP A 8 18.75 12.03 14.90
CA ASP A 8 18.70 12.84 16.11
C ASP A 8 17.34 13.47 16.45
N TRP A 9 16.28 12.69 16.43
CA TRP A 9 14.99 13.08 16.96
C TRP A 9 14.89 12.82 18.46
N ARG A 10 14.34 13.77 19.22
CA ARG A 10 13.92 13.55 20.60
C ARG A 10 12.56 12.87 20.61
N PHE A 11 12.51 11.67 21.15
CA PHE A 11 11.31 10.87 21.29
C PHE A 11 10.79 10.96 22.73
N TYR A 12 9.49 11.18 22.89
CA TYR A 12 8.80 11.33 24.17
C TYR A 12 7.67 10.32 24.28
N LYS A 13 7.60 9.66 25.45
CA LYS A 13 6.46 8.81 25.84
C LYS A 13 5.50 9.59 26.74
N ALA A 14 4.30 9.03 26.95
CA ALA A 14 3.26 9.64 27.79
C ALA A 14 3.67 9.79 29.27
N ASP A 15 4.59 8.97 29.77
CA ASP A 15 5.13 9.05 31.12
C ASP A 15 6.15 10.17 31.34
N GLY A 16 6.44 10.95 30.29
CA GLY A 16 7.41 12.03 30.30
C GLY A 16 8.85 11.59 30.03
N SER A 17 9.12 10.30 29.86
CA SER A 17 10.44 9.82 29.46
C SER A 17 10.81 10.34 28.07
N CYS A 18 12.10 10.66 27.90
CA CYS A 18 12.64 11.23 26.66
C CYS A 18 14.00 10.61 26.33
N ARG A 19 14.21 10.32 25.06
CA ARG A 19 15.52 9.89 24.53
C ARG A 19 15.72 10.33 23.09
N THR A 20 16.95 10.26 22.60
CA THR A 20 17.26 10.47 21.19
C THR A 20 17.04 9.18 20.41
N VAL A 21 16.39 9.28 19.25
CA VAL A 21 16.16 8.18 18.30
C VAL A 21 16.53 8.63 16.89
N HIS A 22 16.76 7.63 16.03
CA HIS A 22 16.87 7.81 14.58
C HIS A 22 15.65 7.19 13.91
N LEU A 23 15.16 7.83 12.85
CA LEU A 23 14.07 7.30 12.04
C LEU A 23 14.61 6.37 10.94
N PRO A 24 13.86 5.38 10.50
CA PRO A 24 12.56 4.90 11.00
C PRO A 24 12.61 4.40 12.46
N HIS A 25 11.53 4.69 13.22
CA HIS A 25 11.44 4.30 14.63
C HIS A 25 10.04 3.76 14.94
N ASP A 26 10.00 2.58 15.53
CA ASP A 26 8.76 1.94 15.97
C ASP A 26 8.63 2.03 17.51
N ALA A 27 7.80 2.97 17.96
CA ALA A 27 7.57 3.19 19.38
C ALA A 27 6.85 2.04 20.08
N MET A 28 6.10 1.21 19.35
CA MET A 28 5.38 0.07 19.92
C MET A 28 6.33 -1.01 20.45
N LEU A 29 7.50 -1.19 19.84
CA LEU A 29 8.53 -2.12 20.32
C LEU A 29 9.10 -1.76 21.69
N GLU A 30 8.94 -0.51 22.12
CA GLU A 30 9.41 -0.04 23.43
C GLU A 30 8.41 -0.24 24.55
N GLU A 31 7.19 -0.64 24.19
CA GLU A 31 6.16 -0.93 25.18
C GLU A 31 6.27 -2.37 25.69
N PRO A 32 6.06 -2.60 27.00
CA PRO A 32 5.96 -3.96 27.51
C PRO A 32 4.72 -4.64 26.96
N ARG A 33 4.84 -5.91 26.60
CA ARG A 33 3.67 -6.72 26.22
C ARG A 33 2.68 -6.82 27.39
N GLN A 34 1.40 -6.70 27.07
CA GLN A 34 0.31 -6.68 28.04
C GLN A 34 -0.76 -7.69 27.64
N GLU A 35 -0.94 -8.73 28.46
CA GLU A 35 -1.93 -9.79 28.20
C GLU A 35 -3.37 -9.25 28.05
N ASN A 36 -3.67 -8.14 28.72
CA ASN A 36 -4.99 -7.51 28.74
C ASN A 36 -5.14 -6.29 27.82
N CYS A 37 -4.19 -6.02 26.92
CA CYS A 37 -4.35 -4.97 25.90
C CYS A 37 -5.46 -5.35 24.90
N GLN A 38 -6.09 -4.36 24.30
CA GLN A 38 -7.20 -4.58 23.37
C GLN A 38 -6.73 -5.14 22.02
N ASN A 39 -5.49 -4.84 21.61
CA ASN A 39 -4.87 -5.37 20.39
C ASN A 39 -4.64 -6.89 20.45
N ASP A 40 -4.51 -7.46 21.65
CA ASP A 40 -4.35 -8.91 21.86
C ASP A 40 -3.23 -9.52 20.99
N LYS A 41 -3.40 -10.78 20.62
CA LYS A 41 -2.50 -11.56 19.76
C LYS A 41 -2.30 -10.95 18.36
N ASP A 42 -3.27 -10.20 17.86
CA ASP A 42 -3.21 -9.60 16.52
C ASP A 42 -2.05 -8.60 16.39
N CYS A 43 -1.70 -7.87 17.46
CA CYS A 43 -0.48 -7.05 17.53
C CYS A 43 0.60 -7.65 18.44
N GLY A 44 0.60 -8.98 18.65
CA GLY A 44 1.60 -9.64 19.49
C GLY A 44 1.58 -9.20 20.96
N TYR A 45 0.42 -8.77 21.48
CA TYR A 45 0.21 -8.25 22.83
C TYR A 45 0.93 -6.94 23.13
N PHE A 46 1.33 -6.19 22.09
CA PHE A 46 1.84 -4.85 22.28
C PHE A 46 0.69 -3.84 22.31
N PRO A 47 0.63 -2.97 23.32
CA PRO A 47 -0.34 -1.88 23.37
C PRO A 47 0.09 -0.76 22.40
N GLY A 48 -0.87 -0.03 21.89
CA GLY A 48 -0.64 1.26 21.29
C GLY A 48 -0.37 2.35 22.34
N GLY A 49 -0.16 3.58 21.90
CA GLY A 49 0.13 4.67 22.82
C GLY A 49 0.09 6.04 22.16
N LYS A 50 0.40 7.05 23.00
CA LYS A 50 0.59 8.44 22.56
C LYS A 50 2.05 8.82 22.68
N TYR A 51 2.60 9.33 21.58
CA TYR A 51 4.02 9.64 21.47
C TYR A 51 4.21 11.03 20.88
N ALA A 52 5.40 11.59 21.10
CA ALA A 52 5.82 12.79 20.39
C ALA A 52 7.27 12.67 19.96
N TYR A 53 7.55 13.25 18.82
CA TYR A 53 8.89 13.38 18.24
C TYR A 53 9.19 14.86 18.05
N GLU A 54 10.41 15.29 18.35
CA GLU A 54 10.83 16.66 18.20
C GLU A 54 12.24 16.73 17.63
N LYS A 55 12.42 17.60 16.64
CA LYS A 55 13.72 17.86 16.04
C LYS A 55 13.94 19.34 15.89
N THR A 56 15.07 19.81 16.44
CA THR A 56 15.57 21.14 16.20
C THR A 56 16.51 21.16 15.01
N PHE A 57 16.34 22.12 14.12
CA PHE A 57 17.18 22.30 12.94
C PHE A 57 17.42 23.79 12.67
N SER A 58 18.53 24.09 12.01
CA SER A 58 18.87 25.45 11.60
C SER A 58 18.66 25.65 10.10
N LEU A 59 18.06 26.76 9.72
CA LEU A 59 17.86 27.15 8.34
C LEU A 59 18.61 28.43 8.02
N SER A 60 19.32 28.45 6.88
CA SER A 60 19.95 29.66 6.34
C SER A 60 18.89 30.66 5.87
N GLY A 61 19.17 31.96 6.03
CA GLY A 61 18.25 33.02 5.59
C GLY A 61 17.96 33.03 4.08
N GLU A 62 18.83 32.41 3.26
CA GLU A 62 18.64 32.27 1.81
C GLU A 62 17.46 31.40 1.44
N HIS A 63 17.14 30.38 2.26
CA HIS A 63 16.04 29.43 2.02
C HIS A 63 14.66 29.95 2.47
N LEU A 64 14.57 31.12 3.09
CA LEU A 64 13.28 31.66 3.57
C LEU A 64 12.29 31.98 2.45
N ASN A 65 12.78 32.20 1.24
CA ASN A 65 11.96 32.51 0.07
C ASN A 65 11.64 31.28 -0.78
N GLU A 66 12.16 30.11 -0.43
CA GLU A 66 11.93 28.86 -1.15
C GLU A 66 10.67 28.14 -0.63
N ALA A 67 10.16 27.20 -1.40
CA ALA A 67 9.15 26.25 -0.95
C ALA A 67 9.81 25.22 -0.05
N LEU A 68 9.37 25.11 1.19
CA LEU A 68 9.89 24.17 2.16
C LEU A 68 8.78 23.21 2.61
N THR A 69 9.00 21.92 2.42
CA THR A 69 8.01 20.89 2.75
C THR A 69 8.68 19.71 3.45
N PHE A 70 8.04 19.18 4.47
CA PHE A 70 8.45 17.90 5.06
C PHE A 70 7.59 16.79 4.48
N LEU A 71 8.23 15.78 3.86
CA LEU A 71 7.59 14.55 3.43
C LEU A 71 7.76 13.49 4.52
N PHE A 72 6.66 12.97 5.03
CA PHE A 72 6.58 11.82 5.92
C PHE A 72 6.11 10.62 5.11
N GLU A 73 6.95 9.59 4.95
CA GLU A 73 6.59 8.39 4.19
C GLU A 73 5.62 7.46 4.94
N GLY A 74 5.51 7.62 6.28
CA GLY A 74 4.55 6.88 7.08
C GLY A 74 4.67 7.15 8.58
N VAL A 75 3.52 7.47 9.20
CA VAL A 75 3.40 7.71 10.64
C VAL A 75 2.15 7.00 11.16
N TYR A 76 2.32 5.98 11.97
CA TYR A 76 1.19 5.22 12.50
C TYR A 76 0.90 5.63 13.95
N GLN A 77 -0.29 6.27 14.21
CA GLN A 77 -1.27 6.91 13.33
C GLN A 77 -1.74 8.24 13.95
N ASN A 78 -2.73 8.90 13.31
CA ASN A 78 -3.27 10.17 13.78
C ASN A 78 -2.17 11.19 14.08
N ALA A 79 -1.31 11.43 13.09
CA ALA A 79 -0.19 12.36 13.20
C ALA A 79 -0.65 13.82 13.15
N VAL A 80 -0.09 14.68 14.02
CA VAL A 80 -0.21 16.12 13.92
C VAL A 80 1.19 16.73 13.93
N VAL A 81 1.48 17.57 12.95
CA VAL A 81 2.79 18.20 12.78
C VAL A 81 2.72 19.68 13.16
N TYR A 82 3.65 20.09 14.00
CA TYR A 82 3.80 21.48 14.44
C TYR A 82 5.19 22.01 14.07
N LEU A 83 5.25 23.23 13.54
CA LEU A 83 6.48 23.96 13.31
C LEU A 83 6.50 25.20 14.22
N ASN A 84 7.52 25.33 15.05
CA ASN A 84 7.66 26.45 16.01
C ASN A 84 6.41 26.66 16.88
N GLY A 85 5.68 25.56 17.18
CA GLY A 85 4.45 25.57 17.97
C GLY A 85 3.16 25.79 17.17
N GLU A 86 3.22 26.13 15.88
CA GLU A 86 2.08 26.26 15.00
C GLU A 86 1.77 24.90 14.30
N LYS A 87 0.50 24.47 14.30
CA LYS A 87 0.07 23.29 13.54
C LYS A 87 0.16 23.56 12.04
N ILE A 88 0.89 22.70 11.31
CA ILE A 88 1.09 22.84 9.86
C ILE A 88 0.51 21.67 9.05
N ALA A 89 0.30 20.50 9.66
CA ALA A 89 -0.33 19.36 9.00
C ALA A 89 -1.00 18.44 10.00
N GLU A 90 -1.92 17.61 9.49
CA GLU A 90 -2.55 16.49 10.19
C GLU A 90 -2.76 15.36 9.20
N HIS A 91 -2.51 14.11 9.61
CA HIS A 91 -2.73 12.93 8.80
C HIS A 91 -3.20 11.76 9.65
N ARG A 92 -4.24 11.04 9.18
CA ARG A 92 -4.92 10.03 10.01
C ARG A 92 -4.56 8.59 9.62
N TYR A 93 -4.44 8.29 8.32
CA TYR A 93 -4.15 6.93 7.85
C TYR A 93 -2.66 6.64 7.93
N GLY A 94 -2.30 5.66 8.75
CA GLY A 94 -0.90 5.41 9.10
C GLY A 94 -0.01 4.87 7.97
N TYR A 95 -0.56 4.50 6.83
CA TYR A 95 0.16 3.79 5.77
C TYR A 95 0.41 4.61 4.50
N THR A 96 -0.30 5.71 4.32
CA THR A 96 -0.03 6.65 3.23
C THR A 96 0.97 7.71 3.65
N GLU A 97 1.76 8.18 2.69
CA GLU A 97 2.65 9.32 2.90
C GLU A 97 1.86 10.64 2.93
N PHE A 98 2.42 11.65 3.55
CA PHE A 98 1.85 12.99 3.55
C PHE A 98 2.92 14.07 3.64
N THR A 99 2.56 15.29 3.24
CA THR A 99 3.44 16.44 3.29
C THR A 99 2.97 17.47 4.32
N ALA A 100 3.91 18.12 4.98
CA ALA A 100 3.66 19.27 5.84
C ALA A 100 4.33 20.50 5.22
N ASP A 101 3.51 21.44 4.73
CA ASP A 101 3.99 22.67 4.11
C ASP A 101 4.47 23.68 5.20
N ALA A 102 5.75 23.98 5.16
CA ALA A 102 6.43 24.93 6.05
C ALA A 102 6.81 26.22 5.34
N THR A 103 6.40 26.42 4.08
CA THR A 103 6.71 27.60 3.28
C THR A 103 6.24 28.87 3.95
N GLY A 104 7.16 29.82 4.20
CA GLY A 104 6.89 31.08 4.88
C GLY A 104 6.61 30.96 6.39
N LYS A 105 6.70 29.76 6.98
CA LYS A 105 6.51 29.52 8.43
C LYS A 105 7.82 29.25 9.17
N VAL A 106 8.88 28.97 8.43
CA VAL A 106 10.24 28.84 8.95
C VAL A 106 10.86 30.20 9.20
N ARG A 107 11.83 30.24 10.09
CA ARG A 107 12.65 31.45 10.40
C ARG A 107 14.13 31.17 10.17
N ALA A 108 14.92 32.25 9.95
CA ALA A 108 16.35 32.10 9.90
C ALA A 108 16.90 31.69 11.28
N GLY A 109 17.87 30.78 11.27
CA GLY A 109 18.41 30.18 12.48
C GLY A 109 17.57 29.00 12.94
N GLU A 110 17.38 28.85 14.23
CA GLU A 110 16.78 27.68 14.87
C GLU A 110 15.27 27.58 14.65
N ASN A 111 14.83 26.40 14.24
CA ASN A 111 13.42 25.99 14.10
C ASN A 111 13.20 24.66 14.82
N THR A 112 12.00 24.43 15.30
CA THR A 112 11.61 23.18 15.95
C THR A 112 10.42 22.56 15.23
N LEU A 113 10.62 21.35 14.72
CA LEU A 113 9.55 20.49 14.17
C LEU A 113 9.14 19.50 15.24
N ARG A 114 7.84 19.45 15.56
CA ARG A 114 7.26 18.50 16.51
C ARG A 114 6.14 17.71 15.85
N VAL A 115 6.15 16.39 16.06
CA VAL A 115 5.12 15.46 15.56
C VAL A 115 4.51 14.74 16.74
N THR A 116 3.20 14.84 16.91
CA THR A 116 2.47 14.00 17.87
C THR A 116 1.81 12.85 17.14
N VAL A 117 1.81 11.68 17.77
CA VAL A 117 1.26 10.43 17.22
C VAL A 117 0.31 9.83 18.24
N ASP A 118 -0.91 9.47 17.83
CA ASP A 118 -1.88 8.85 18.69
C ASP A 118 -2.36 7.50 18.12
N ASN A 119 -1.79 6.42 18.63
CA ASN A 119 -2.19 5.03 18.37
C ASN A 119 -2.81 4.40 19.62
N SER A 120 -3.49 5.17 20.49
CA SER A 120 -4.04 4.68 21.75
C SER A 120 -5.44 4.08 21.62
N LEU A 121 -6.12 4.26 20.48
CA LEU A 121 -7.43 3.67 20.23
C LEU A 121 -7.28 2.24 19.70
N GLU A 122 -7.60 1.27 20.52
CA GLU A 122 -7.46 -0.18 20.26
C GLU A 122 -8.78 -0.94 20.47
N PRO A 123 -9.01 -2.04 19.73
CA PRO A 123 -8.24 -2.55 18.59
C PRO A 123 -8.52 -1.75 17.33
N ASN A 124 -7.47 -1.45 16.54
CA ASN A 124 -7.60 -0.67 15.31
C ASN A 124 -7.08 -1.40 14.06
N CYS A 125 -6.57 -2.61 14.25
CA CYS A 125 -6.04 -3.43 13.16
C CYS A 125 -6.11 -4.92 13.51
N ARG A 126 -5.79 -5.80 12.55
CA ARG A 126 -5.78 -7.25 12.69
C ARG A 126 -4.39 -7.86 12.52
N TRP A 127 -3.36 -7.03 12.53
CA TRP A 127 -1.94 -7.40 12.43
C TRP A 127 -1.09 -6.41 13.23
N TYR A 128 0.20 -6.70 13.35
CA TYR A 128 1.14 -5.79 14.00
C TYR A 128 1.28 -4.49 13.21
N THR A 129 0.94 -3.37 13.80
CA THR A 129 0.92 -2.06 13.13
C THR A 129 2.21 -1.28 13.31
N GLY A 130 2.89 -1.47 14.44
CA GLY A 130 3.85 -0.51 14.94
C GLY A 130 3.18 0.79 15.42
N SER A 131 3.99 1.74 15.88
CA SER A 131 3.56 3.09 16.25
C SER A 131 4.69 4.08 16.02
N GLY A 132 4.33 5.34 15.73
CA GLY A 132 5.34 6.40 15.58
C GLY A 132 5.71 6.67 14.14
N ILE A 133 6.86 7.34 13.95
CA ILE A 133 7.41 7.67 12.62
C ILE A 133 8.22 6.45 12.14
N TYR A 134 7.53 5.48 11.55
CA TYR A 134 8.09 4.18 11.21
C TYR A 134 8.66 4.08 9.78
N ARG A 135 8.53 5.14 8.98
CA ARG A 135 9.16 5.30 7.67
C ARG A 135 9.97 6.60 7.63
N PRO A 136 10.86 6.81 6.64
CA PRO A 136 11.71 7.99 6.56
C PRO A 136 10.95 9.32 6.52
N VAL A 137 11.66 10.39 6.94
CA VAL A 137 11.24 11.79 6.79
C VAL A 137 12.28 12.54 5.96
N HIS A 138 11.81 13.33 5.01
CA HIS A 138 12.64 14.16 4.16
C HIS A 138 12.25 15.64 4.28
N MET A 139 13.25 16.52 4.33
CA MET A 139 13.04 17.95 4.19
C MET A 139 13.32 18.34 2.74
N MET A 140 12.31 18.82 2.05
CA MET A 140 12.41 19.26 0.66
C MET A 140 12.46 20.79 0.62
N VAL A 141 13.52 21.32 0.01
CA VAL A 141 13.72 22.74 -0.20
C VAL A 141 13.84 22.98 -1.69
N LYS A 142 12.89 23.68 -2.28
CA LYS A 142 12.82 23.91 -3.73
C LYS A 142 12.54 25.39 -4.03
N PRO A 143 13.04 25.93 -5.14
CA PRO A 143 12.56 27.20 -5.66
C PRO A 143 11.04 27.22 -5.81
N LYS A 144 10.39 28.37 -5.66
CA LYS A 144 8.92 28.49 -5.81
C LYS A 144 8.44 28.12 -7.22
N ASP A 145 9.30 28.33 -8.22
CA ASP A 145 9.16 27.98 -9.62
C ASP A 145 9.89 26.66 -9.97
N GLY A 146 10.28 25.87 -8.97
CA GLY A 146 10.97 24.60 -9.12
C GLY A 146 10.15 23.52 -9.82
N VAL A 147 10.78 22.38 -10.09
CA VAL A 147 10.16 21.26 -10.77
C VAL A 147 8.98 20.73 -9.99
N ARG A 148 7.81 20.69 -10.62
CA ARG A 148 6.58 20.08 -10.10
C ARG A 148 6.65 18.56 -10.19
N PRO A 149 5.78 17.82 -9.48
CA PRO A 149 5.79 16.37 -9.52
C PRO A 149 5.86 15.82 -10.94
N VAL A 150 6.70 14.81 -11.13
CA VAL A 150 6.95 14.17 -12.42
C VAL A 150 6.34 12.77 -12.42
N LYS A 151 5.55 12.45 -13.43
CA LYS A 151 4.97 11.13 -13.68
C LYS A 151 5.46 10.61 -15.02
N ILE A 152 5.79 9.32 -15.09
CA ILE A 152 6.31 8.70 -16.31
C ILE A 152 5.51 7.44 -16.61
N ARG A 153 5.01 7.34 -17.84
CA ARG A 153 4.38 6.11 -18.34
C ARG A 153 4.92 5.69 -19.69
N THR A 154 4.92 4.42 -19.96
CA THR A 154 5.24 3.86 -21.26
C THR A 154 4.03 3.97 -22.18
N VAL A 155 4.19 4.57 -23.35
CA VAL A 155 3.16 4.67 -24.40
C VAL A 155 3.24 3.49 -25.36
N SER A 156 4.45 3.12 -25.78
CA SER A 156 4.71 1.96 -26.63
C SER A 156 6.09 1.38 -26.38
N ILE A 157 6.33 0.16 -26.84
CA ILE A 157 7.63 -0.52 -26.71
C ILE A 157 8.29 -0.81 -28.07
N ALA A 158 7.60 -0.57 -29.18
CA ALA A 158 8.11 -0.76 -30.53
C ALA A 158 7.49 0.26 -31.51
N PRO A 159 8.10 1.45 -31.73
CA PRO A 159 9.27 1.99 -31.02
C PRO A 159 8.99 2.23 -29.54
N ALA A 160 10.04 2.24 -28.70
CA ALA A 160 9.91 2.53 -27.30
C ALA A 160 9.67 4.04 -27.09
N VAL A 161 8.51 4.37 -26.52
CA VAL A 161 8.06 5.74 -26.31
C VAL A 161 7.53 5.87 -24.89
N VAL A 162 7.99 6.88 -24.18
CA VAL A 162 7.49 7.25 -22.85
C VAL A 162 6.83 8.63 -22.90
N GLU A 163 5.88 8.84 -21.99
CA GLU A 163 5.31 10.16 -21.76
C GLU A 163 5.76 10.64 -20.36
N VAL A 164 6.40 11.82 -20.36
CA VAL A 164 6.84 12.50 -19.14
C VAL A 164 5.85 13.63 -18.86
N GLN A 165 5.10 13.49 -17.76
CA GLN A 165 4.06 14.44 -17.36
C GLN A 165 4.55 15.26 -16.17
N THR A 166 4.46 16.57 -16.27
CA THR A 166 4.69 17.55 -15.19
C THR A 166 3.99 18.85 -15.52
N GLU A 167 3.61 19.61 -14.51
CA GLU A 167 3.09 20.96 -14.65
C GLU A 167 4.19 22.02 -14.72
N THR A 168 5.46 21.60 -14.80
CA THR A 168 6.60 22.52 -14.89
C THR A 168 6.68 23.10 -16.29
N GLU A 169 6.53 24.42 -16.37
CA GLU A 169 6.70 25.13 -17.64
C GLU A 169 8.19 25.23 -18.02
N TYR A 170 8.47 25.20 -19.32
CA TYR A 170 9.83 25.39 -19.90
C TYR A 170 10.90 24.42 -19.35
N ALA A 171 10.50 23.23 -18.87
CA ALA A 171 11.42 22.23 -18.40
C ALA A 171 12.11 21.49 -19.57
N ALA A 172 13.37 21.12 -19.36
CA ALA A 172 14.08 20.17 -20.20
C ALA A 172 14.01 18.78 -19.58
N VAL A 173 13.94 17.75 -20.42
CA VAL A 173 13.91 16.34 -20.00
C VAL A 173 15.13 15.62 -20.58
N GLU A 174 15.82 14.88 -19.72
CA GLU A 174 16.90 13.97 -20.11
C GLU A 174 16.58 12.56 -19.61
N ILE A 175 16.74 11.56 -20.48
CA ILE A 175 16.58 10.14 -20.09
C ILE A 175 17.95 9.49 -20.08
N TRP A 176 18.27 8.82 -18.97
CA TRP A 176 19.57 8.23 -18.70
C TRP A 176 19.48 6.71 -18.53
N ASP A 177 20.36 5.95 -19.22
CA ASP A 177 20.65 4.54 -18.99
C ASP A 177 21.99 4.46 -18.24
N GLY A 178 21.96 4.36 -16.93
CA GLY A 178 23.14 4.52 -16.09
C GLY A 178 23.82 5.89 -16.28
N ALA A 179 25.04 5.90 -16.79
CA ALA A 179 25.79 7.14 -17.05
C ALA A 179 25.57 7.72 -18.46
N GLN A 180 24.80 7.06 -19.31
CA GLN A 180 24.59 7.48 -20.70
C GLN A 180 23.25 8.19 -20.86
N CYS A 181 23.26 9.44 -21.34
CA CYS A 181 22.03 10.11 -21.76
C CYS A 181 21.60 9.55 -23.12
N VAL A 182 20.44 8.88 -23.15
CA VAL A 182 19.93 8.15 -24.35
C VAL A 182 18.85 8.89 -25.09
N ALA A 183 18.18 9.86 -24.46
CA ALA A 183 17.18 10.72 -25.08
C ALA A 183 17.11 12.08 -24.37
N LYS A 184 16.71 13.12 -25.13
CA LYS A 184 16.44 14.47 -24.59
C LYS A 184 15.19 15.04 -25.25
N GLY A 185 14.47 15.91 -24.51
CA GLY A 185 13.28 16.56 -25.03
C GLY A 185 12.72 17.61 -24.07
N ALA A 186 11.45 17.90 -24.24
CA ALA A 186 10.62 18.62 -23.31
C ALA A 186 9.61 17.65 -22.65
N PRO A 187 8.90 18.03 -21.57
CA PRO A 187 7.78 17.25 -21.06
C PRO A 187 6.81 16.85 -22.19
N GLY A 188 6.26 15.64 -22.13
CA GLY A 188 5.44 15.04 -23.18
C GLY A 188 6.04 13.74 -23.69
N VAL A 189 5.85 13.44 -24.96
CA VAL A 189 6.20 12.17 -25.60
C VAL A 189 7.66 12.17 -26.04
N ILE A 190 8.44 11.17 -25.58
CA ILE A 190 9.86 11.01 -25.89
C ILE A 190 10.12 9.58 -26.38
N GLU A 191 10.74 9.45 -27.57
CA GLU A 191 11.22 8.16 -28.07
C GLU A 191 12.59 7.83 -27.49
N ILE A 192 12.78 6.57 -27.08
CA ILE A 192 14.03 6.05 -26.51
C ILE A 192 14.60 5.00 -27.48
N PRO A 193 15.62 5.33 -28.26
CA PRO A 193 16.21 4.39 -29.20
C PRO A 193 16.84 3.18 -28.52
N GLN A 194 16.63 1.98 -29.08
CA GLN A 194 17.21 0.73 -28.57
C GLN A 194 16.95 0.46 -27.09
N ALA A 195 15.75 0.84 -26.63
CA ALA A 195 15.38 0.71 -25.22
C ALA A 195 15.44 -0.74 -24.72
N LYS A 196 15.96 -0.90 -23.51
CA LYS A 196 15.90 -2.13 -22.73
C LYS A 196 14.60 -2.12 -21.94
N LEU A 197 13.76 -3.13 -22.14
CA LEU A 197 12.48 -3.23 -21.43
C LEU A 197 12.68 -3.73 -20.01
N TRP A 198 11.76 -3.32 -19.11
CA TRP A 198 11.68 -3.82 -17.76
C TRP A 198 10.72 -5.00 -17.70
N ASP A 199 11.13 -6.10 -17.08
CA ASP A 199 10.29 -7.20 -16.59
C ASP A 199 10.95 -7.81 -15.35
N ALA A 200 10.28 -8.78 -14.69
CA ALA A 200 10.80 -9.37 -13.47
C ALA A 200 12.12 -10.17 -13.66
N GLU A 201 12.44 -10.61 -14.88
CA GLU A 201 13.70 -11.30 -15.19
C GLU A 201 14.79 -10.33 -15.68
N HIS A 202 14.39 -9.21 -16.26
CA HIS A 202 15.26 -8.17 -16.80
C HIS A 202 14.84 -6.79 -16.25
N PRO A 203 15.16 -6.47 -15.00
CA PRO A 203 14.70 -5.26 -14.34
C PRO A 203 15.50 -4.01 -14.75
N ASN A 204 15.48 -3.69 -16.04
CA ASN A 204 16.19 -2.54 -16.59
C ASN A 204 15.50 -1.24 -16.19
N LEU A 205 16.22 -0.37 -15.54
CA LEU A 205 15.74 0.94 -15.10
C LEU A 205 16.47 2.07 -15.81
N TYR A 206 15.75 3.14 -16.05
CA TYR A 206 16.22 4.43 -16.53
C TYR A 206 16.02 5.48 -15.45
N THR A 207 16.71 6.60 -15.60
CA THR A 207 16.47 7.80 -14.81
C THR A 207 15.98 8.91 -15.72
N CYS A 208 14.81 9.44 -15.46
CA CYS A 208 14.31 10.66 -16.06
C CYS A 208 14.73 11.84 -15.20
N VAL A 209 15.43 12.81 -15.78
CA VAL A 209 15.81 14.04 -15.13
C VAL A 209 15.06 15.19 -15.79
N VAL A 210 14.20 15.86 -15.02
CA VAL A 210 13.48 17.05 -15.44
C VAL A 210 14.16 18.26 -14.84
N LYS A 211 14.53 19.23 -15.69
CA LYS A 211 15.36 20.38 -15.28
C LYS A 211 14.70 21.71 -15.66
N THR A 212 14.77 22.65 -14.77
CA THR A 212 14.60 24.08 -15.02
C THR A 212 15.95 24.78 -14.90
N GLU A 213 15.97 26.11 -15.00
CA GLU A 213 17.18 26.90 -14.76
C GLU A 213 17.72 26.73 -13.32
N ASN A 214 16.80 26.56 -12.34
CA ASN A 214 17.12 26.68 -10.91
C ASN A 214 16.85 25.37 -10.12
N ASP A 215 16.27 24.33 -10.74
CA ASP A 215 15.91 23.09 -10.03
C ASP A 215 15.97 21.88 -10.97
N GLU A 216 16.18 20.71 -10.37
CA GLU A 216 16.09 19.42 -11.07
C GLU A 216 15.41 18.37 -10.20
N GLU A 217 14.68 17.48 -10.88
CA GLU A 217 14.03 16.32 -10.28
C GLU A 217 14.45 15.07 -11.05
N SER A 218 14.85 14.03 -10.33
CA SER A 218 15.27 12.75 -10.90
C SER A 218 14.31 11.65 -10.49
N VAL A 219 13.70 10.97 -11.47
CA VAL A 219 12.72 9.90 -11.25
C VAL A 219 13.19 8.62 -11.93
N PRO A 220 13.47 7.55 -11.17
CA PRO A 220 13.72 6.23 -11.76
C PRO A 220 12.43 5.66 -12.36
N PHE A 221 12.54 4.96 -13.49
CA PHE A 221 11.41 4.30 -14.14
C PHE A 221 11.88 3.12 -14.99
N GLY A 222 10.95 2.25 -15.35
CA GLY A 222 11.20 1.15 -16.29
C GLY A 222 10.24 1.20 -17.46
N ILE A 223 10.71 0.82 -18.64
CA ILE A 223 9.91 0.79 -19.86
C ILE A 223 9.21 -0.55 -19.98
N ARG A 224 7.89 -0.57 -19.79
CA ARG A 224 7.07 -1.78 -19.92
C ARG A 224 5.65 -1.45 -20.33
N THR A 225 4.98 -2.39 -21.00
CA THR A 225 3.54 -2.34 -21.23
C THR A 225 2.84 -3.46 -20.47
N LEU A 226 1.61 -3.21 -20.03
CA LEU A 226 0.71 -4.20 -19.49
C LEU A 226 -0.50 -4.37 -20.41
N ALA A 227 -0.95 -5.61 -20.54
CA ALA A 227 -2.22 -5.93 -21.16
C ALA A 227 -2.85 -7.09 -20.38
N TRP A 228 -4.17 -7.08 -20.26
CA TRP A 228 -4.88 -8.11 -19.50
C TRP A 228 -6.21 -8.46 -20.15
N SER A 229 -6.47 -9.74 -20.25
CA SER A 229 -7.76 -10.28 -20.69
C SER A 229 -7.88 -11.77 -20.30
N ALA A 230 -9.09 -12.28 -20.18
CA ALA A 230 -9.28 -13.70 -19.94
C ALA A 230 -8.69 -14.60 -21.04
N LYS A 231 -8.60 -14.07 -22.28
CA LYS A 231 -8.06 -14.81 -23.44
C LYS A 231 -6.54 -14.91 -23.43
N THR A 232 -5.84 -13.86 -23.00
CA THR A 232 -4.36 -13.77 -23.03
C THR A 232 -3.71 -13.88 -21.66
N GLY A 233 -4.50 -13.80 -20.59
CA GLY A 233 -4.00 -13.63 -19.24
C GLY A 233 -3.45 -12.23 -19.00
N LEU A 234 -2.58 -12.08 -18.02
CA LEU A 234 -1.77 -10.88 -17.81
C LEU A 234 -0.53 -10.97 -18.71
N CYS A 235 -0.30 -9.93 -19.50
CA CYS A 235 0.87 -9.81 -20.36
C CYS A 235 1.73 -8.63 -19.94
N VAL A 236 3.04 -8.86 -19.83
CA VAL A 236 4.07 -7.83 -19.68
C VAL A 236 4.89 -7.80 -20.97
N ASN A 237 5.00 -6.67 -21.61
CA ASN A 237 5.72 -6.51 -22.90
C ASN A 237 5.22 -7.49 -23.99
N GLY A 238 3.91 -7.74 -24.03
CA GLY A 238 3.28 -8.68 -24.96
C GLY A 238 3.48 -10.17 -24.63
N LYS A 239 4.17 -10.52 -23.55
CA LYS A 239 4.40 -11.89 -23.11
C LYS A 239 3.51 -12.24 -21.92
N ALA A 240 2.77 -13.35 -21.99
CA ALA A 240 1.96 -13.83 -20.89
C ALA A 240 2.81 -14.18 -19.67
N VAL A 241 2.39 -13.73 -18.49
CA VAL A 241 3.07 -13.95 -17.21
C VAL A 241 2.13 -14.65 -16.25
N LYS A 242 2.69 -15.54 -15.44
CA LYS A 242 2.00 -16.13 -14.28
C LYS A 242 2.66 -15.66 -13.00
N LEU A 243 1.85 -15.15 -12.07
CA LEU A 243 2.32 -14.60 -10.80
C LEU A 243 2.49 -15.72 -9.78
N ARG A 244 3.72 -15.96 -9.37
CA ARG A 244 4.09 -16.81 -8.22
C ARG A 244 4.24 -15.86 -7.04
N GLY A 245 3.12 -15.57 -6.39
CA GLY A 245 3.01 -14.52 -5.42
C GLY A 245 3.12 -14.99 -3.97
N GLY A 246 3.22 -14.03 -3.09
CA GLY A 246 3.08 -14.19 -1.65
C GLY A 246 2.60 -12.89 -1.01
N CYS A 247 1.67 -12.99 -0.06
CA CYS A 247 1.23 -11.86 0.73
C CYS A 247 2.31 -11.48 1.74
N ILE A 248 2.57 -10.19 1.88
CA ILE A 248 3.50 -9.64 2.87
C ILE A 248 2.83 -8.52 3.66
N HIS A 249 3.05 -8.50 4.98
CA HIS A 249 2.75 -7.33 5.79
C HIS A 249 3.94 -6.38 5.79
N HIS A 250 3.72 -5.13 6.24
CA HIS A 250 4.73 -4.08 6.23
C HIS A 250 5.81 -4.24 7.32
N ASP A 251 5.57 -5.07 8.34
CA ASP A 251 6.54 -5.30 9.41
C ASP A 251 7.76 -6.14 8.95
N ASN A 252 8.86 -5.96 9.64
CA ASN A 252 10.15 -6.59 9.37
C ASN A 252 10.66 -7.43 10.57
N GLY A 253 9.78 -8.21 11.19
CA GLY A 253 10.11 -9.11 12.29
C GLY A 253 10.66 -8.36 13.51
N ILE A 254 11.90 -8.63 13.92
CA ILE A 254 12.50 -7.97 15.11
C ILE A 254 12.69 -6.46 14.96
N LEU A 255 12.60 -5.92 13.77
CA LEU A 255 12.66 -4.48 13.51
C LEU A 255 11.30 -3.80 13.67
N GLY A 256 10.25 -4.58 14.00
CA GLY A 256 8.88 -4.07 14.04
C GLY A 256 8.43 -3.54 12.69
N ALA A 257 7.74 -2.43 12.68
CA ALA A 257 7.27 -1.78 11.47
C ALA A 257 8.32 -0.92 10.75
N CYS A 258 9.53 -0.76 11.32
CA CYS A 258 10.55 0.13 10.75
C CYS A 258 10.86 -0.19 9.29
N GLY A 259 10.56 0.76 8.39
CA GLY A 259 10.72 0.65 6.94
C GLY A 259 12.14 0.99 6.48
N PHE A 260 13.14 0.21 6.92
CA PHE A 260 14.52 0.36 6.46
C PHE A 260 14.69 -0.19 5.04
N ALA A 261 15.31 0.58 4.15
CA ALA A 261 15.54 0.17 2.77
C ALA A 261 16.28 -1.17 2.63
N ASP A 262 17.30 -1.40 3.45
CA ASP A 262 18.07 -2.66 3.45
C ASP A 262 17.23 -3.86 3.90
N ALA A 263 16.27 -3.66 4.82
CA ALA A 263 15.38 -4.71 5.28
C ALA A 263 14.36 -5.10 4.19
N GLU A 264 13.80 -4.10 3.49
CA GLU A 264 12.90 -4.32 2.36
C GLU A 264 13.64 -5.01 1.20
N GLU A 265 14.83 -4.54 0.84
CA GLU A 265 15.63 -5.19 -0.20
C GLU A 265 15.98 -6.64 0.17
N ARG A 266 16.37 -6.88 1.43
CA ARG A 266 16.64 -8.24 1.94
C ARG A 266 15.41 -9.14 1.80
N ARG A 267 14.22 -8.66 2.14
CA ARG A 267 12.96 -9.39 2.02
C ARG A 267 12.72 -9.82 0.57
N ILE A 268 12.76 -8.88 -0.37
CA ILE A 268 12.54 -9.14 -1.79
C ILE A 268 13.60 -10.08 -2.37
N ARG A 269 14.86 -9.91 -1.99
CA ARG A 269 15.96 -10.81 -2.40
C ARG A 269 15.74 -12.25 -1.95
N ILE A 270 15.27 -12.46 -0.72
CA ILE A 270 14.94 -13.78 -0.18
C ILE A 270 13.79 -14.40 -0.95
N MET A 271 12.71 -13.66 -1.17
CA MET A 271 11.54 -14.14 -1.91
C MET A 271 11.89 -14.49 -3.35
N LYS A 272 12.64 -13.63 -4.05
CA LYS A 272 13.09 -13.92 -5.41
C LYS A 272 13.96 -15.19 -5.47
N LYS A 273 14.88 -15.37 -4.52
CA LYS A 273 15.69 -16.58 -4.40
C LYS A 273 14.84 -17.83 -4.15
N ALA A 274 13.73 -17.70 -3.45
CA ALA A 274 12.77 -18.79 -3.21
C ALA A 274 11.87 -19.08 -4.42
N GLY A 275 11.97 -18.33 -5.53
CA GLY A 275 11.23 -18.56 -6.76
C GLY A 275 9.97 -17.70 -6.92
N TYR A 276 9.67 -16.80 -6.00
CA TYR A 276 8.61 -15.82 -6.15
C TYR A 276 8.96 -14.80 -7.26
N ASN A 277 7.96 -14.33 -7.98
CA ASN A 277 8.09 -13.21 -8.91
C ASN A 277 7.07 -12.09 -8.62
N ALA A 278 6.24 -12.25 -7.58
CA ALA A 278 5.23 -11.28 -7.20
C ALA A 278 5.07 -11.20 -5.69
N VAL A 279 4.66 -10.01 -5.20
CA VAL A 279 4.21 -9.77 -3.82
C VAL A 279 2.87 -9.04 -3.83
N ARG A 280 2.03 -9.32 -2.83
CA ARG A 280 0.85 -8.53 -2.48
C ARG A 280 1.10 -7.84 -1.15
N CYS A 281 0.95 -6.52 -1.13
CA CYS A 281 1.10 -5.72 0.08
C CYS A 281 -0.18 -5.80 0.91
N ALA A 282 -0.23 -6.73 1.83
CA ALA A 282 -1.42 -7.01 2.64
C ALA A 282 -1.41 -6.15 3.93
N HIS A 283 -2.39 -5.36 4.24
CA HIS A 283 -3.52 -4.88 3.45
C HIS A 283 -3.48 -3.35 3.50
N ASN A 284 -2.41 -2.77 3.00
CA ASN A 284 -2.09 -1.34 3.08
C ASN A 284 -1.02 -0.94 2.05
N PRO A 285 -0.90 0.35 1.69
CA PRO A 285 0.07 0.81 0.71
C PRO A 285 1.52 0.50 1.06
N ALA A 286 2.26 0.04 0.06
CA ALA A 286 3.69 -0.27 0.13
C ALA A 286 4.53 0.96 0.52
N SER A 287 5.70 0.72 1.14
CA SER A 287 6.73 1.75 1.31
C SER A 287 7.45 2.04 -0.01
N ARG A 288 8.00 3.25 -0.17
CA ARG A 288 8.90 3.57 -1.29
C ARG A 288 10.07 2.59 -1.35
N ALA A 289 10.68 2.30 -0.22
CA ALA A 289 11.80 1.36 -0.12
C ALA A 289 11.47 -0.05 -0.66
N LEU A 290 10.26 -0.55 -0.39
CA LEU A 290 9.79 -1.83 -0.93
C LEU A 290 9.63 -1.77 -2.46
N LEU A 291 9.00 -0.71 -2.97
CA LEU A 291 8.80 -0.55 -4.43
C LEU A 291 10.13 -0.39 -5.15
N ASP A 292 11.05 0.42 -4.62
CA ASP A 292 12.40 0.57 -5.17
C ASP A 292 13.16 -0.76 -5.21
N ALA A 293 13.05 -1.58 -4.16
CA ALA A 293 13.64 -2.92 -4.14
C ALA A 293 12.99 -3.83 -5.19
N CYS A 294 11.66 -3.79 -5.36
CA CYS A 294 10.94 -4.54 -6.36
C CYS A 294 11.32 -4.12 -7.78
N ASP A 295 11.48 -2.82 -8.03
CA ASP A 295 11.92 -2.29 -9.31
C ASP A 295 13.33 -2.77 -9.68
N ARG A 296 14.28 -2.67 -8.74
CA ARG A 296 15.69 -3.04 -8.98
C ARG A 296 15.91 -4.55 -9.08
N LEU A 297 15.17 -5.33 -8.29
CA LEU A 297 15.35 -6.78 -8.23
C LEU A 297 14.41 -7.53 -9.18
N GLY A 298 13.44 -6.88 -9.77
CA GLY A 298 12.46 -7.49 -10.67
C GLY A 298 11.44 -8.33 -9.93
N MET A 299 10.54 -7.70 -9.16
CA MET A 299 9.43 -8.33 -8.45
C MET A 299 8.14 -7.59 -8.80
N TYR A 300 7.13 -8.28 -9.27
CA TYR A 300 5.82 -7.66 -9.51
C TYR A 300 5.11 -7.35 -8.20
N VAL A 301 4.37 -6.27 -8.17
CA VAL A 301 3.66 -5.80 -6.97
C VAL A 301 2.16 -5.67 -7.25
N MET A 302 1.36 -6.25 -6.39
CA MET A 302 -0.04 -5.90 -6.17
C MET A 302 -0.07 -4.98 -4.94
N ASP A 303 -0.16 -3.67 -5.16
CA ASP A 303 -0.28 -2.72 -4.05
C ASP A 303 -1.73 -2.57 -3.64
N GLU A 304 -2.00 -2.71 -2.34
CA GLU A 304 -3.35 -2.74 -1.78
C GLU A 304 -3.61 -1.52 -0.90
N ALA A 305 -4.74 -0.85 -1.15
CA ALA A 305 -5.05 0.40 -0.48
C ALA A 305 -5.62 0.21 0.93
N PHE A 306 -6.57 -0.74 1.10
CA PHE A 306 -7.39 -0.84 2.30
C PHE A 306 -7.71 -2.27 2.69
N ASP A 307 -7.76 -2.55 4.00
CA ASP A 307 -8.33 -3.81 4.52
C ASP A 307 -9.86 -3.82 4.52
N GLY A 308 -10.50 -2.69 4.67
CA GLY A 308 -11.96 -2.55 4.72
C GLY A 308 -12.42 -1.18 4.26
N TRP A 309 -13.76 -1.02 4.08
CA TRP A 309 -14.36 0.23 3.64
C TRP A 309 -15.20 0.87 4.76
N TYR A 310 -16.53 0.88 4.64
CA TYR A 310 -17.42 1.51 5.64
C TYR A 310 -17.71 0.61 6.84
N THR A 311 -17.73 -0.72 6.66
CA THR A 311 -18.03 -1.66 7.74
C THR A 311 -16.74 -2.04 8.48
N PRO A 312 -16.63 -1.74 9.77
CA PRO A 312 -15.43 -2.06 10.53
C PRO A 312 -15.23 -3.57 10.69
N LYS A 313 -13.99 -3.97 10.79
CA LYS A 313 -13.56 -5.31 11.19
C LYS A 313 -13.08 -5.33 12.64
N THR A 314 -12.62 -4.18 13.14
CA THR A 314 -12.30 -3.95 14.55
C THR A 314 -12.92 -2.63 15.02
N TYR A 315 -12.95 -2.39 16.33
CA TYR A 315 -13.72 -1.27 16.89
C TYR A 315 -13.25 0.10 16.42
N HIS A 316 -11.94 0.30 16.28
CA HIS A 316 -11.31 1.59 15.95
C HIS A 316 -10.56 1.57 14.61
N ASP A 317 -10.88 0.66 13.68
CA ASP A 317 -10.13 0.56 12.42
C ASP A 317 -10.40 1.70 11.43
N TYR A 318 -9.73 1.65 10.30
CA TYR A 318 -9.77 2.66 9.24
C TYR A 318 -11.19 2.96 8.72
N SER A 319 -12.12 2.02 8.80
CA SER A 319 -13.51 2.23 8.36
C SER A 319 -14.17 3.44 9.01
N ARG A 320 -13.68 3.84 10.21
CA ARG A 320 -14.20 5.01 10.94
C ARG A 320 -13.91 6.34 10.25
N ILE A 321 -12.90 6.35 9.39
CA ILE A 321 -12.48 7.53 8.64
C ILE A 321 -12.54 7.34 7.13
N PHE A 322 -12.86 6.13 6.65
CA PHE A 322 -12.88 5.79 5.23
C PHE A 322 -13.70 6.79 4.40
N ALA A 323 -14.91 7.13 4.86
CA ALA A 323 -15.81 8.03 4.12
C ALA A 323 -15.20 9.40 3.80
N GLU A 324 -14.33 9.89 4.68
CA GLU A 324 -13.70 11.21 4.60
C GLU A 324 -12.35 11.18 3.87
N ASN A 325 -11.61 10.04 3.95
CA ASN A 325 -10.19 9.99 3.61
C ASN A 325 -9.85 9.17 2.37
N TRP A 326 -10.72 8.24 1.92
CA TRP A 326 -10.36 7.25 0.89
C TRP A 326 -9.85 7.86 -0.43
N GLN A 327 -10.36 9.04 -0.82
CA GLN A 327 -9.94 9.70 -2.07
C GLN A 327 -8.49 10.20 -1.98
N ASP A 328 -8.17 10.85 -0.87
CA ASP A 328 -6.82 11.39 -0.64
C ASP A 328 -5.81 10.25 -0.48
N ASP A 329 -6.18 9.19 0.25
CA ASP A 329 -5.31 8.02 0.46
C ASP A 329 -5.05 7.26 -0.85
N LEU A 330 -6.08 7.02 -1.70
CA LEU A 330 -5.90 6.43 -3.02
C LEU A 330 -5.07 7.33 -3.95
N THR A 331 -5.34 8.63 -3.95
CA THR A 331 -4.58 9.59 -4.76
C THR A 331 -3.10 9.55 -4.39
N THR A 332 -2.81 9.54 -3.09
CA THR A 332 -1.43 9.49 -2.58
C THR A 332 -0.74 8.17 -2.94
N MET A 333 -1.42 7.03 -2.74
CA MET A 333 -0.87 5.72 -3.12
C MET A 333 -0.53 5.67 -4.61
N ILE A 334 -1.49 6.02 -5.47
CA ILE A 334 -1.31 5.96 -6.92
C ILE A 334 -0.24 6.96 -7.41
N ALA A 335 -0.19 8.16 -6.83
CA ALA A 335 0.83 9.15 -7.18
C ALA A 335 2.25 8.64 -6.86
N LYS A 336 2.43 7.98 -5.71
CA LYS A 336 3.67 7.31 -5.31
C LYS A 336 4.03 6.19 -6.28
N ASP A 337 3.07 5.36 -6.67
CA ASP A 337 3.27 4.14 -7.45
C ASP A 337 3.46 4.37 -8.96
N TYR A 338 3.00 5.51 -9.45
CA TYR A 338 2.79 5.75 -10.89
C TYR A 338 3.99 5.43 -11.76
N SER A 339 5.18 5.85 -11.36
CA SER A 339 6.42 5.64 -12.12
C SER A 339 7.12 4.31 -11.83
N HIS A 340 6.66 3.53 -10.82
CA HIS A 340 7.23 2.24 -10.47
C HIS A 340 6.81 1.14 -11.46
N PRO A 341 7.72 0.56 -12.25
CA PRO A 341 7.39 -0.48 -13.20
C PRO A 341 6.97 -1.80 -12.54
N SER A 342 7.38 -2.04 -11.30
CA SER A 342 7.03 -3.23 -10.53
C SER A 342 5.56 -3.30 -10.17
N VAL A 343 4.87 -2.19 -9.93
CA VAL A 343 3.44 -2.16 -9.62
C VAL A 343 2.65 -2.51 -10.87
N ILE A 344 1.93 -3.64 -10.83
CA ILE A 344 1.18 -4.20 -11.96
C ILE A 344 -0.30 -4.38 -11.69
N LEU A 345 -0.73 -4.26 -10.42
CA LEU A 345 -2.11 -4.41 -9.98
C LEU A 345 -2.35 -3.43 -8.82
N TYR A 346 -3.50 -2.76 -8.84
CA TYR A 346 -4.03 -2.03 -7.69
C TYR A 346 -5.15 -2.82 -7.03
N SER A 347 -5.05 -3.09 -5.74
CA SER A 347 -6.12 -3.72 -4.97
C SER A 347 -6.84 -2.68 -4.12
N ILE A 348 -8.15 -2.59 -4.27
CA ILE A 348 -8.99 -1.59 -3.60
C ILE A 348 -9.60 -2.04 -2.29
N GLY A 349 -9.36 -3.29 -1.87
CA GLY A 349 -9.86 -3.79 -0.60
C GLY A 349 -9.62 -5.27 -0.40
N ASN A 350 -9.60 -5.67 0.87
CA ASN A 350 -9.41 -7.04 1.31
C ASN A 350 -10.62 -7.54 2.08
N GLU A 351 -11.21 -8.67 1.68
CA GLU A 351 -12.27 -9.36 2.43
C GLU A 351 -13.40 -8.45 2.92
N VAL A 352 -13.80 -7.50 2.08
CA VAL A 352 -14.82 -6.52 2.42
C VAL A 352 -16.21 -7.16 2.30
N SER A 353 -16.86 -7.41 3.43
CA SER A 353 -18.15 -8.10 3.49
C SER A 353 -19.29 -7.34 2.79
N GLU A 354 -19.15 -6.03 2.62
CA GLU A 354 -20.09 -5.16 1.91
C GLU A 354 -20.22 -5.53 0.44
N THR A 355 -19.19 -6.15 -0.15
CA THR A 355 -19.22 -6.62 -1.56
C THR A 355 -20.28 -7.68 -1.83
N ALA A 356 -20.86 -8.28 -0.77
CA ALA A 356 -22.02 -9.16 -0.84
C ALA A 356 -23.36 -8.44 -1.10
N PHE A 357 -23.38 -7.11 -1.09
CA PHE A 357 -24.58 -6.28 -1.15
C PHE A 357 -24.47 -5.19 -2.23
N PRO A 358 -25.59 -4.67 -2.78
CA PRO A 358 -25.58 -3.67 -3.85
C PRO A 358 -24.75 -2.42 -3.52
N GLN A 359 -24.79 -1.93 -2.27
CA GLN A 359 -24.01 -0.75 -1.85
C GLN A 359 -22.49 -0.99 -1.92
N GLY A 360 -22.03 -2.18 -1.52
CA GLY A 360 -20.61 -2.54 -1.63
C GLY A 360 -20.18 -2.76 -3.08
N VAL A 361 -21.07 -3.27 -3.93
CA VAL A 361 -20.83 -3.37 -5.38
C VAL A 361 -20.70 -1.96 -6.00
N GLU A 362 -21.55 -1.01 -5.61
CA GLU A 362 -21.46 0.39 -6.03
C GLU A 362 -20.16 1.03 -5.52
N THR A 363 -19.76 0.75 -4.29
CA THR A 363 -18.48 1.23 -3.73
C THR A 363 -17.30 0.68 -4.53
N ALA A 364 -17.29 -0.62 -4.86
CA ALA A 364 -16.25 -1.21 -5.70
C ALA A 364 -16.16 -0.53 -7.08
N ASP A 365 -17.29 -0.29 -7.73
CA ASP A 365 -17.37 0.44 -9.01
C ASP A 365 -16.81 1.86 -8.88
N LYS A 366 -17.18 2.58 -7.82
CA LYS A 366 -16.70 3.94 -7.54
C LYS A 366 -15.18 3.99 -7.32
N LEU A 367 -14.66 3.09 -6.49
CA LEU A 367 -13.21 3.01 -6.22
C LEU A 367 -12.44 2.62 -7.48
N SER A 368 -12.91 1.60 -8.23
CA SER A 368 -12.27 1.15 -9.47
C SER A 368 -12.19 2.27 -10.51
N ARG A 369 -13.29 2.99 -10.73
CA ARG A 369 -13.30 4.15 -11.65
C ARG A 369 -12.39 5.28 -11.18
N PHE A 370 -12.31 5.52 -9.88
CA PHE A 370 -11.44 6.55 -9.34
C PHE A 370 -9.97 6.20 -9.55
N VAL A 371 -9.59 4.94 -9.34
CA VAL A 371 -8.24 4.44 -9.65
C VAL A 371 -7.91 4.65 -11.12
N HIS A 372 -8.81 4.22 -12.04
CA HIS A 372 -8.60 4.39 -13.48
C HIS A 372 -8.55 5.85 -13.93
N ALA A 373 -9.23 6.77 -13.23
CA ALA A 373 -9.12 8.20 -13.51
C ALA A 373 -7.73 8.78 -13.14
N LEU A 374 -7.04 8.15 -12.19
CA LEU A 374 -5.69 8.54 -11.77
C LEU A 374 -4.60 7.80 -12.55
N ASP A 375 -4.83 6.52 -12.87
CA ASP A 375 -3.92 5.65 -13.63
C ASP A 375 -4.70 4.55 -14.36
N ASP A 376 -4.82 4.66 -15.66
CA ASP A 376 -5.48 3.69 -16.55
C ASP A 376 -4.53 2.61 -17.10
N THR A 377 -3.28 2.60 -16.68
CA THR A 377 -2.23 1.71 -17.19
C THR A 377 -2.13 0.37 -16.44
N ARG A 378 -2.87 0.22 -15.34
CA ARG A 378 -2.84 -0.96 -14.47
C ARG A 378 -4.25 -1.45 -14.16
N PRO A 379 -4.47 -2.79 -14.11
CA PRO A 379 -5.76 -3.35 -13.74
C PRO A 379 -6.05 -3.19 -12.24
N VAL A 380 -7.35 -3.14 -11.92
CA VAL A 380 -7.88 -3.02 -10.55
C VAL A 380 -8.45 -4.37 -10.10
N THR A 381 -8.14 -4.73 -8.86
CA THR A 381 -8.64 -5.94 -8.18
C THR A 381 -9.12 -5.64 -6.77
N ALA A 382 -9.70 -6.63 -6.11
CA ALA A 382 -9.96 -6.68 -4.68
C ALA A 382 -9.93 -8.13 -4.21
N GLY A 383 -9.46 -8.38 -3.00
CA GLY A 383 -9.46 -9.71 -2.39
C GLY A 383 -10.86 -10.10 -1.90
N ILE A 384 -11.59 -10.89 -2.66
CA ILE A 384 -12.96 -11.30 -2.33
C ILE A 384 -12.97 -12.65 -1.61
N ASN A 385 -13.38 -12.65 -0.35
CA ASN A 385 -13.66 -13.88 0.38
C ASN A 385 -15.13 -14.30 0.17
N VAL A 386 -15.33 -15.25 -0.71
CA VAL A 386 -16.67 -15.71 -1.11
C VAL A 386 -17.45 -16.29 0.07
N LEU A 387 -16.77 -16.97 1.00
CA LEU A 387 -17.42 -17.56 2.18
C LEU A 387 -17.91 -16.46 3.13
N LEU A 388 -17.08 -15.43 3.37
CA LEU A 388 -17.47 -14.27 4.18
C LEU A 388 -18.68 -13.56 3.57
N ASN A 389 -18.70 -13.39 2.26
CA ASN A 389 -19.84 -12.80 1.56
C ASN A 389 -21.12 -13.62 1.73
N VAL A 390 -21.05 -14.94 1.60
CA VAL A 390 -22.21 -15.84 1.84
C VAL A 390 -22.70 -15.74 3.29
N TYR A 391 -21.80 -15.62 4.25
CA TYR A 391 -22.16 -15.45 5.66
C TYR A 391 -22.71 -14.06 5.96
N ALA A 392 -22.14 -13.02 5.37
CA ALA A 392 -22.63 -11.65 5.50
C ALA A 392 -24.09 -11.53 5.03
N GLN A 393 -24.47 -12.17 3.90
CA GLN A 393 -25.86 -12.22 3.42
C GLN A 393 -26.82 -12.90 4.41
N LYS A 394 -26.29 -13.72 5.35
CA LYS A 394 -27.08 -14.34 6.42
C LYS A 394 -26.98 -13.54 7.74
N GLY A 395 -26.31 -12.39 7.74
CA GLY A 395 -26.06 -11.58 8.93
C GLY A 395 -25.06 -12.20 9.91
N ILE A 396 -24.19 -13.10 9.44
CA ILE A 396 -23.15 -13.79 10.24
C ILE A 396 -21.79 -13.20 9.91
N GLY A 397 -20.94 -12.99 10.91
CA GLY A 397 -19.56 -12.52 10.73
C GLY A 397 -19.40 -11.05 10.34
N VAL A 398 -20.48 -10.31 10.23
CA VAL A 398 -20.46 -8.85 10.07
C VAL A 398 -20.27 -8.22 11.44
N TYR A 399 -19.29 -7.32 11.55
CA TYR A 399 -19.10 -6.56 12.79
C TYR A 399 -20.38 -5.82 13.16
N LYS A 400 -20.87 -6.05 14.38
CA LYS A 400 -22.08 -5.39 14.90
C LYS A 400 -21.73 -4.65 16.17
N GLU A 401 -21.79 -3.35 16.09
CA GLU A 401 -21.63 -2.48 17.23
C GLU A 401 -22.94 -2.38 18.03
N SER A 402 -22.85 -2.45 19.35
CA SER A 402 -23.98 -2.18 20.23
C SER A 402 -23.94 -0.70 20.63
N GLY A 403 -24.63 0.15 19.88
CA GLY A 403 -24.72 1.59 20.13
C GLY A 403 -23.82 2.46 19.24
N PRO A 404 -23.84 3.79 19.44
CA PRO A 404 -23.03 4.71 18.65
C PRO A 404 -21.54 4.53 18.94
N TYR A 405 -20.71 4.68 17.88
CA TYR A 405 -19.26 4.67 18.00
C TYR A 405 -18.76 5.75 18.96
N LYS A 406 -17.83 5.38 19.84
CA LYS A 406 -17.16 6.30 20.77
C LYS A 406 -15.67 6.32 20.47
N PRO A 407 -15.08 7.47 20.13
CA PRO A 407 -13.65 7.60 19.86
C PRO A 407 -12.85 7.70 21.17
N GLU A 408 -13.05 6.74 22.08
CA GLU A 408 -12.38 6.65 23.37
C GLU A 408 -11.71 5.28 23.51
N PRO A 409 -10.58 5.19 24.23
CA PRO A 409 -9.95 3.91 24.50
C PRO A 409 -10.91 2.94 25.19
N LEU A 410 -10.96 1.71 24.73
CA LEU A 410 -11.70 0.65 25.43
C LEU A 410 -10.99 0.30 26.76
N PRO A 411 -11.72 -0.09 27.79
CA PRO A 411 -11.11 -0.54 29.04
C PRO A 411 -10.27 -1.81 28.79
N PRO A 412 -9.18 -2.04 29.56
CA PRO A 412 -8.39 -3.26 29.47
C PRO A 412 -9.26 -4.50 29.59
N LYS A 413 -8.92 -5.57 28.86
CA LYS A 413 -9.64 -6.84 28.91
C LYS A 413 -9.59 -7.43 30.33
N GLN A 414 -10.74 -7.89 30.83
CA GLN A 414 -10.79 -8.59 32.10
C GLN A 414 -10.38 -10.06 31.93
N PRO A 415 -9.63 -10.66 32.86
CA PRO A 415 -9.16 -12.04 32.75
C PRO A 415 -10.28 -13.10 32.58
N GLU A 416 -11.48 -12.79 33.02
CA GLU A 416 -12.66 -13.68 32.96
C GLU A 416 -13.44 -13.55 31.64
N GLU A 417 -13.18 -12.52 30.83
CA GLU A 417 -13.84 -12.32 29.55
C GLU A 417 -13.16 -13.13 28.41
N LYS A 418 -13.01 -14.43 28.58
CA LYS A 418 -12.84 -15.35 27.46
C LYS A 418 -14.14 -15.41 26.65
N LYS A 419 -14.54 -14.27 26.06
CA LYS A 419 -15.60 -14.24 25.07
C LYS A 419 -15.17 -15.10 23.90
N LYS A 420 -16.12 -15.91 23.41
CA LYS A 420 -15.96 -16.72 22.19
C LYS A 420 -15.22 -15.92 21.12
N GLU A 421 -14.06 -16.41 20.75
CA GLU A 421 -13.23 -15.84 19.70
C GLU A 421 -14.06 -15.63 18.43
N SER A 422 -14.40 -14.39 18.14
CA SER A 422 -15.10 -13.99 16.90
C SER A 422 -14.19 -13.03 16.12
N GLY A 423 -13.05 -13.51 15.68
CA GLY A 423 -12.08 -12.72 14.92
C GLY A 423 -11.40 -13.56 13.86
N SER A 424 -10.41 -12.99 13.18
CA SER A 424 -9.62 -13.67 12.16
C SER A 424 -9.04 -15.02 12.62
N THR A 425 -8.71 -15.18 13.91
CA THR A 425 -8.26 -16.45 14.49
C THR A 425 -9.35 -17.52 14.53
N PHE A 426 -10.58 -17.16 14.87
CA PHE A 426 -11.72 -18.06 14.76
C PHE A 426 -11.91 -18.49 13.31
N PHE A 427 -11.82 -17.56 12.37
CA PHE A 427 -11.87 -17.83 10.94
C PHE A 427 -10.72 -18.72 10.47
N ASN A 428 -9.48 -18.45 10.90
CA ASN A 428 -8.33 -19.30 10.55
C ASN A 428 -8.45 -20.72 11.13
N MET A 429 -8.94 -20.85 12.37
CA MET A 429 -9.22 -22.14 12.98
C MET A 429 -10.37 -22.87 12.27
N VAL A 430 -11.42 -22.15 11.90
CA VAL A 430 -12.55 -22.66 11.11
C VAL A 430 -12.08 -23.06 9.72
N THR A 431 -11.23 -22.25 9.07
CA THR A 431 -10.65 -22.51 7.75
C THR A 431 -9.82 -23.79 7.75
N GLN A 432 -8.96 -23.96 8.75
CA GLN A 432 -8.14 -25.17 8.89
C GLN A 432 -8.95 -26.45 9.15
N ASN A 433 -10.07 -26.34 9.88
CA ASN A 433 -10.88 -27.51 10.26
C ASN A 433 -12.08 -27.76 9.34
N LEU A 434 -12.55 -26.76 8.60
CA LEU A 434 -13.71 -26.83 7.72
C LEU A 434 -13.37 -26.67 6.24
N GLY A 435 -12.11 -26.90 5.84
CA GLY A 435 -11.66 -26.82 4.45
C GLY A 435 -12.62 -27.42 3.42
N PRO A 436 -13.13 -28.65 3.61
CA PRO A 436 -14.12 -29.25 2.71
C PRO A 436 -15.44 -28.46 2.64
N LEU A 437 -15.93 -27.94 3.76
CA LEU A 437 -17.16 -27.15 3.78
C LEU A 437 -17.00 -25.80 3.11
N MET A 438 -15.86 -25.15 3.28
CA MET A 438 -15.50 -23.91 2.59
C MET A 438 -15.44 -24.14 1.09
N PHE A 439 -14.79 -25.22 0.67
CA PHE A 439 -14.69 -25.63 -0.72
C PHE A 439 -16.08 -25.74 -1.38
N TYR A 440 -17.02 -26.46 -0.78
CA TYR A 440 -18.37 -26.61 -1.32
C TYR A 440 -19.21 -25.34 -1.26
N THR A 441 -19.06 -24.54 -0.19
CA THR A 441 -19.82 -23.29 -0.03
C THR A 441 -19.41 -22.26 -1.07
N SER A 442 -18.12 -22.12 -1.31
CA SER A 442 -17.57 -21.17 -2.29
C SER A 442 -17.94 -21.55 -3.72
N LYS A 443 -17.98 -22.85 -4.04
CA LYS A 443 -18.25 -23.39 -5.38
C LYS A 443 -19.73 -23.31 -5.80
N GLY A 444 -20.66 -23.33 -4.86
CA GLY A 444 -22.08 -23.45 -5.15
C GLY A 444 -22.75 -22.17 -5.67
N LYS A 445 -24.02 -22.28 -6.09
CA LYS A 445 -24.85 -21.15 -6.58
C LYS A 445 -24.91 -19.96 -5.62
N LYS A 446 -24.86 -20.21 -4.31
CA LYS A 446 -24.85 -19.16 -3.28
C LYS A 446 -23.53 -18.39 -3.28
N GLY A 447 -22.41 -19.11 -3.41
CA GLY A 447 -21.10 -18.46 -3.54
C GLY A 447 -21.02 -17.63 -4.82
N ASP A 448 -21.55 -18.12 -5.92
CA ASP A 448 -21.62 -17.38 -7.16
C ASP A 448 -22.44 -16.09 -7.02
N ALA A 449 -23.67 -16.17 -6.51
CA ALA A 449 -24.52 -15.01 -6.29
C ALA A 449 -23.91 -13.98 -5.32
N ALA A 450 -23.06 -14.41 -4.38
CA ALA A 450 -22.44 -13.53 -3.41
C ALA A 450 -21.22 -12.76 -3.92
N CYS A 451 -20.67 -13.10 -5.09
CA CYS A 451 -19.49 -12.43 -5.65
C CYS A 451 -19.62 -12.02 -7.12
N ARG A 452 -20.66 -12.50 -7.84
CA ARG A 452 -20.81 -12.24 -9.28
C ARG A 452 -20.87 -10.75 -9.61
N ASP A 453 -21.68 -9.99 -8.89
CA ASP A 453 -21.94 -8.60 -9.20
C ASP A 453 -20.73 -7.70 -8.93
N VAL A 454 -19.97 -7.97 -7.86
CA VAL A 454 -18.73 -7.23 -7.59
C VAL A 454 -17.62 -7.62 -8.57
N ALA A 455 -17.58 -8.88 -9.03
CA ALA A 455 -16.61 -9.31 -10.02
C ALA A 455 -16.69 -8.55 -11.36
N GLU A 456 -17.89 -8.03 -11.72
CA GLU A 456 -18.09 -7.21 -12.91
C GLU A 456 -17.61 -5.77 -12.77
N LYS A 457 -17.20 -5.35 -11.56
CA LYS A 457 -16.67 -4.01 -11.25
C LYS A 457 -15.16 -3.96 -11.15
N LEU A 458 -14.51 -5.10 -11.33
CA LEU A 458 -13.08 -5.30 -11.25
C LEU A 458 -12.52 -5.78 -12.59
N ASP A 459 -11.32 -5.34 -12.95
CA ASP A 459 -10.61 -5.88 -14.12
C ASP A 459 -10.14 -7.30 -13.88
N VAL A 460 -9.73 -7.59 -12.64
CA VAL A 460 -9.28 -8.89 -12.18
C VAL A 460 -10.01 -9.25 -10.90
N LEU A 461 -10.75 -10.36 -10.89
CA LEU A 461 -11.36 -10.87 -9.67
C LEU A 461 -10.29 -11.50 -8.79
N GLY A 462 -9.96 -10.88 -7.67
CA GLY A 462 -9.15 -11.46 -6.61
C GLY A 462 -9.98 -12.40 -5.75
N LEU A 463 -9.52 -13.62 -5.56
CA LEU A 463 -10.21 -14.64 -4.78
C LEU A 463 -9.37 -15.03 -3.56
N ASN A 464 -9.90 -14.75 -2.37
CA ASN A 464 -9.33 -15.23 -1.12
C ASN A 464 -9.94 -16.56 -0.73
N TYR A 465 -9.10 -17.61 -0.56
CA TYR A 465 -9.48 -18.96 -0.10
C TYR A 465 -10.60 -19.63 -0.90
N ALA A 466 -10.69 -19.35 -2.19
CA ALA A 466 -11.77 -19.85 -3.05
C ALA A 466 -11.28 -20.59 -4.30
N ALA A 467 -10.16 -21.31 -4.20
CA ALA A 467 -9.55 -22.06 -5.30
C ALA A 467 -10.50 -23.10 -5.96
N SER A 468 -11.48 -23.58 -5.19
CA SER A 468 -12.54 -24.48 -5.70
C SER A 468 -13.35 -23.90 -6.86
N ARG A 469 -13.35 -22.56 -7.02
CA ARG A 469 -14.12 -21.87 -8.06
C ARG A 469 -13.37 -21.72 -9.39
N TYR A 470 -12.04 -21.81 -9.39
CA TYR A 470 -11.22 -21.45 -10.54
C TYR A 470 -11.68 -22.10 -11.84
N GLU A 471 -11.92 -23.42 -11.84
CA GLU A 471 -12.37 -24.16 -13.03
C GLU A 471 -13.80 -23.80 -13.46
N ASP A 472 -14.72 -23.68 -12.50
CA ASP A 472 -16.11 -23.34 -12.78
C ASP A 472 -16.24 -21.90 -13.28
N ASP A 473 -15.50 -20.95 -12.69
CA ASP A 473 -15.51 -19.55 -13.12
C ASP A 473 -14.90 -19.38 -14.51
N CYS A 474 -13.79 -20.04 -14.83
CA CYS A 474 -13.24 -20.08 -16.19
C CYS A 474 -14.23 -20.60 -17.23
N LYS A 475 -15.07 -21.57 -16.85
CA LYS A 475 -16.08 -22.16 -17.73
C LYS A 475 -17.34 -21.29 -17.87
N ASN A 476 -17.83 -20.75 -16.75
CA ASN A 476 -19.12 -20.05 -16.71
C ASN A 476 -18.96 -18.56 -17.07
N TYR A 477 -17.77 -17.98 -16.89
CA TYR A 477 -17.44 -16.58 -17.14
C TYR A 477 -16.20 -16.46 -18.04
N PRO A 478 -16.32 -16.75 -19.35
CA PRO A 478 -15.17 -16.86 -20.25
C PRO A 478 -14.39 -15.56 -20.46
N ASN A 479 -14.96 -14.41 -20.05
CA ASN A 479 -14.31 -13.10 -20.12
C ASN A 479 -13.75 -12.62 -18.78
N ARG A 480 -13.89 -13.43 -17.70
CA ARG A 480 -13.44 -13.04 -16.35
C ARG A 480 -11.97 -13.39 -16.17
N LEU A 481 -11.17 -12.39 -15.85
CA LEU A 481 -9.79 -12.57 -15.42
C LEU A 481 -9.74 -12.73 -13.90
N MET A 482 -8.91 -13.63 -13.38
CA MET A 482 -8.87 -13.97 -11.96
C MET A 482 -7.46 -14.10 -11.44
N VAL A 483 -7.31 -13.92 -10.12
CA VAL A 483 -6.10 -14.21 -9.36
C VAL A 483 -6.48 -14.82 -8.00
N GLY A 484 -5.74 -15.82 -7.53
CA GLY A 484 -5.75 -16.22 -6.13
C GLY A 484 -5.03 -15.13 -5.34
N SER A 485 -5.79 -14.22 -4.73
CA SER A 485 -5.21 -13.07 -4.05
C SER A 485 -4.71 -13.37 -2.64
N GLU A 486 -5.27 -14.41 -2.02
CA GLU A 486 -4.82 -14.94 -0.72
C GLU A 486 -5.22 -16.41 -0.60
N THR A 487 -4.25 -17.29 -0.40
CA THR A 487 -4.50 -18.73 -0.43
C THR A 487 -3.79 -19.46 0.70
N ILE A 488 -4.22 -20.69 0.98
CA ILE A 488 -3.65 -21.51 2.03
C ILE A 488 -2.43 -22.26 1.46
N ILE A 489 -1.29 -22.15 2.12
CA ILE A 489 -0.03 -22.78 1.68
C ILE A 489 -0.16 -24.31 1.46
N GLY A 490 -1.00 -24.99 2.24
CA GLY A 490 -1.28 -26.41 2.06
C GLY A 490 -1.96 -26.76 0.73
N GLU A 491 -2.63 -25.79 0.10
CA GLU A 491 -3.31 -25.94 -1.19
C GLU A 491 -2.45 -25.51 -2.39
N LEU A 492 -1.26 -24.97 -2.15
CA LEU A 492 -0.37 -24.43 -3.18
C LEU A 492 -0.18 -25.37 -4.39
N PRO A 493 0.04 -26.69 -4.25
CA PRO A 493 0.20 -27.58 -5.41
C PRO A 493 -1.05 -27.60 -6.30
N TYR A 494 -2.25 -27.65 -5.69
CA TYR A 494 -3.52 -27.62 -6.42
C TYR A 494 -3.74 -26.27 -7.09
N ASN A 495 -3.56 -25.17 -6.35
CA ASN A 495 -3.74 -23.81 -6.86
C ASN A 495 -2.81 -23.56 -8.06
N TRP A 496 -1.54 -23.92 -7.92
CA TRP A 496 -0.56 -23.73 -8.99
C TRP A 496 -0.87 -24.56 -10.25
N MET A 497 -1.36 -25.79 -10.07
CA MET A 497 -1.84 -26.61 -11.18
C MET A 497 -3.00 -25.91 -11.92
N GLN A 498 -3.93 -25.28 -11.21
CA GLN A 498 -5.02 -24.51 -11.82
C GLN A 498 -4.50 -23.27 -12.55
N VAL A 499 -3.53 -22.54 -11.97
CA VAL A 499 -2.88 -21.38 -12.60
C VAL A 499 -2.21 -21.79 -13.93
N GLN A 500 -1.55 -22.96 -13.97
CA GLN A 500 -0.94 -23.46 -15.20
C GLN A 500 -1.96 -23.90 -16.24
N LYS A 501 -3.08 -24.46 -15.80
CA LYS A 501 -4.15 -24.98 -16.68
C LYS A 501 -4.97 -23.87 -17.34
N HIS A 502 -5.22 -22.76 -16.63
CA HIS A 502 -6.18 -21.75 -17.06
C HIS A 502 -5.49 -20.42 -17.39
N THR A 503 -5.62 -19.96 -18.65
CA THR A 503 -5.05 -18.65 -19.08
C THR A 503 -5.64 -17.51 -18.25
N ALA A 504 -6.94 -17.51 -17.99
CA ALA A 504 -7.66 -16.49 -17.26
C ALA A 504 -7.31 -16.43 -15.75
N LEU A 505 -6.63 -17.42 -15.20
CA LEU A 505 -6.12 -17.39 -13.83
C LEU A 505 -4.65 -16.96 -13.87
N ILE A 506 -4.37 -15.69 -13.50
CA ILE A 506 -3.07 -15.08 -13.75
C ILE A 506 -2.01 -15.37 -12.70
N GLY A 507 -2.40 -15.89 -11.54
CA GLY A 507 -1.45 -16.19 -10.46
C GLY A 507 -2.13 -16.64 -9.17
N ASP A 508 -1.27 -16.84 -8.16
CA ASP A 508 -1.65 -17.27 -6.80
C ASP A 508 -0.70 -16.59 -5.78
N PHE A 509 -1.26 -16.09 -4.64
CA PHE A 509 -0.55 -15.37 -3.58
C PHE A 509 -0.79 -15.95 -2.20
#